data_32987303c48f0fe428682b62b48487cf
#
_entry.id   32987303c48f0fe428682b62b48487cf
#
_cell.length_a   1.000
_cell.length_b   1.000
_cell.length_c   1.000
_cell.angle_alpha   90.00
_cell.angle_beta   90.00
_cell.angle_gamma   90.00
#
_symmetry.space_group_name_H-M   'P 1'
#
loop_
_entity.id
_entity.type
_entity.pdbx_description
1 polymer ?
#
loop_
_entity_poly.entity_id
_entity_poly.type
_entity_poly.pdbx_seq_one_letter_code
_entity_poly.pdbx_strand_id
1 'polypeptide(L)'
;MGERMKERNLNADLIRCVAVFSVVSVHFLKNNGFYSTPVVGWDMLLMCIYRSFFMACVPLFLMLTGFLMWKKQLSRQYYKGIVKTLEIYVLVSIADLIFKAAVLGEEVTLWSAIRGILAFEAANYAWYIEMYIGLFLMIPFLNLAYHGLKDRNQKQVLLATMVFLTMVPKMVNNFNLTDLSWWASPGSSTDYDKLVPSFFTAMYPITYYFLGAYLREYGKEMKGRPWKKLVLLLLVVAAFGCYNYYRSDGAKFVWGSNNTWGGENLITAVLLFSLLLDVRMERWPQAVKSGIVYLSGIALGVYLMSWMFDKIVYDAWFLPQVADVHARFKYYPIVVPAVFLGAVGGASVIYGVRKWIHALPGLKPKGKK
;
A
#
# COMPACT_ATOMS: atom_id res chain seq x y z
N MET A 1 2.15 -11.81 28.59
CA MET A 1 1.48 -11.42 27.32
C MET A 1 0.55 -10.22 27.51
N GLY A 2 -0.20 -10.12 28.59
CA GLY A 2 -1.15 -9.03 28.84
C GLY A 2 -0.55 -7.64 29.06
N GLU A 3 0.60 -7.50 29.71
CA GLU A 3 1.23 -6.18 29.98
C GLU A 3 1.78 -5.51 28.71
N ARG A 4 2.38 -6.27 27.77
CA ARG A 4 2.86 -5.72 26.50
C ARG A 4 1.73 -5.23 25.56
N MET A 5 0.50 -5.70 25.75
CA MET A 5 -0.66 -5.27 24.97
C MET A 5 -1.23 -3.92 25.44
N LYS A 6 -1.00 -3.51 26.71
CA LYS A 6 -1.50 -2.22 27.24
C LYS A 6 -0.82 -1.00 26.60
N GLU A 7 0.42 -1.12 26.12
CA GLU A 7 1.16 -0.03 25.48
C GLU A 7 1.04 -0.02 23.94
N ARG A 8 0.52 -1.12 23.34
CA ARG A 8 0.45 -1.29 21.89
C ARG A 8 -0.77 -0.59 21.30
N ASN A 9 -0.56 0.19 20.25
CA ASN A 9 -1.64 0.90 19.54
C ASN A 9 -2.36 -0.07 18.59
N LEU A 10 -3.47 -0.67 19.05
CA LEU A 10 -4.27 -1.61 18.26
C LEU A 10 -4.88 -0.99 16.99
N ASN A 11 -5.19 0.31 17.00
CA ASN A 11 -5.70 0.99 15.80
C ASN A 11 -4.62 1.06 14.73
N ALA A 12 -3.36 1.28 15.11
CA ALA A 12 -2.23 1.22 14.17
C ALA A 12 -2.05 -0.20 13.59
N ASP A 13 -2.26 -1.24 14.41
CA ASP A 13 -2.24 -2.62 13.94
C ASP A 13 -3.39 -2.91 13.00
N LEU A 14 -4.61 -2.44 13.29
CA LEU A 14 -5.77 -2.56 12.42
C LEU A 14 -5.55 -1.86 11.07
N ILE A 15 -5.01 -0.63 11.07
CA ILE A 15 -4.67 0.09 9.85
C ILE A 15 -3.71 -0.74 8.99
N ARG A 16 -2.70 -1.37 9.61
CA ARG A 16 -1.75 -2.22 8.88
C ARG A 16 -2.41 -3.46 8.29
N CYS A 17 -3.34 -4.09 9.02
CA CYS A 17 -4.11 -5.23 8.52
C CYS A 17 -4.99 -4.83 7.33
N VAL A 18 -5.70 -3.69 7.42
CA VAL A 18 -6.51 -3.16 6.32
C VAL A 18 -5.63 -2.82 5.12
N ALA A 19 -4.47 -2.19 5.35
CA ALA A 19 -3.56 -1.82 4.27
C ALA A 19 -3.03 -3.05 3.51
N VAL A 20 -2.59 -4.12 4.21
CA VAL A 20 -2.09 -5.32 3.54
C VAL A 20 -3.20 -6.11 2.84
N PHE A 21 -4.40 -6.18 3.41
CA PHE A 21 -5.56 -6.74 2.73
C PHE A 21 -5.93 -5.94 1.47
N SER A 22 -5.85 -4.62 1.55
CA SER A 22 -6.11 -3.74 0.40
C SER A 22 -5.08 -3.94 -0.74
N VAL A 23 -3.82 -4.27 -0.44
CA VAL A 23 -2.83 -4.62 -1.48
C VAL A 23 -3.27 -5.87 -2.24
N VAL A 24 -3.62 -6.95 -1.54
CA VAL A 24 -4.09 -8.19 -2.20
C VAL A 24 -5.37 -7.91 -2.99
N SER A 25 -6.26 -7.07 -2.44
CA SER A 25 -7.50 -6.66 -3.10
C SER A 25 -7.24 -5.88 -4.40
N VAL A 26 -6.31 -4.95 -4.43
CA VAL A 26 -6.02 -4.19 -5.66
C VAL A 26 -5.30 -5.05 -6.70
N HIS A 27 -4.53 -6.05 -6.26
CA HIS A 27 -3.91 -7.03 -7.17
C HIS A 27 -4.94 -7.92 -7.87
N PHE A 28 -6.13 -8.12 -7.29
CA PHE A 28 -7.24 -8.78 -7.99
C PHE A 28 -7.53 -8.12 -9.33
N LEU A 29 -7.58 -6.79 -9.39
CA LEU A 29 -7.82 -6.06 -10.64
C LEU A 29 -6.69 -6.28 -11.67
N LYS A 30 -5.43 -6.27 -11.19
CA LYS A 30 -4.26 -6.52 -12.03
C LYS A 30 -4.27 -7.92 -12.63
N ASN A 31 -4.56 -8.92 -11.80
CA ASN A 31 -4.45 -10.33 -12.18
C ASN A 31 -5.66 -10.85 -12.95
N ASN A 32 -6.83 -10.20 -12.84
CA ASN A 32 -8.04 -10.65 -13.54
C ASN A 32 -8.27 -10.02 -14.92
N GLY A 33 -7.35 -9.16 -15.41
CA GLY A 33 -7.44 -8.56 -16.72
C GLY A 33 -8.20 -7.23 -16.79
N PHE A 34 -8.56 -6.61 -15.66
CA PHE A 34 -9.29 -5.33 -15.64
C PHE A 34 -8.63 -4.24 -16.49
N TYR A 35 -7.30 -4.07 -16.38
CA TYR A 35 -6.57 -3.01 -17.10
C TYR A 35 -6.38 -3.27 -18.60
N SER A 36 -6.66 -4.48 -19.07
CA SER A 36 -6.54 -4.85 -20.49
C SER A 36 -7.88 -4.92 -21.22
N THR A 37 -8.99 -4.79 -20.48
CA THR A 37 -10.38 -4.90 -20.99
C THR A 37 -11.03 -3.53 -21.09
N PRO A 38 -11.87 -3.27 -22.11
CA PRO A 38 -12.66 -2.04 -22.21
C PRO A 38 -13.52 -1.83 -20.95
N VAL A 39 -13.54 -0.60 -20.44
CA VAL A 39 -14.28 -0.22 -19.22
C VAL A 39 -15.72 0.11 -19.62
N VAL A 40 -16.53 -0.92 -19.81
CA VAL A 40 -17.95 -0.83 -20.16
C VAL A 40 -18.78 -1.76 -19.26
N GLY A 41 -20.03 -1.39 -19.02
CA GLY A 41 -20.96 -2.19 -18.22
C GLY A 41 -20.85 -1.96 -16.71
N TRP A 42 -21.83 -2.52 -16.00
CA TRP A 42 -22.01 -2.31 -14.56
C TRP A 42 -20.89 -2.91 -13.71
N ASP A 43 -20.41 -4.09 -14.07
CA ASP A 43 -19.33 -4.80 -13.39
C ASP A 43 -18.02 -4.02 -13.47
N MET A 44 -17.70 -3.40 -14.62
CA MET A 44 -16.52 -2.54 -14.75
C MET A 44 -16.67 -1.24 -13.95
N LEU A 45 -17.87 -0.66 -13.86
CA LEU A 45 -18.13 0.44 -12.94
C LEU A 45 -17.88 0.04 -11.49
N LEU A 46 -18.36 -1.12 -11.07
CA LEU A 46 -18.11 -1.64 -9.71
C LEU A 46 -16.63 -1.87 -9.48
N MET A 47 -15.88 -2.39 -10.47
CA MET A 47 -14.43 -2.54 -10.38
C MET A 47 -13.71 -1.19 -10.26
N CYS A 48 -14.17 -0.14 -10.93
CA CYS A 48 -13.63 1.22 -10.77
C CYS A 48 -13.86 1.77 -9.36
N ILE A 49 -15.06 1.59 -8.79
CA ILE A 49 -15.40 1.98 -7.42
C ILE A 49 -14.54 1.19 -6.41
N TYR A 50 -14.45 -0.12 -6.60
CA TYR A 50 -13.62 -1.01 -5.82
C TYR A 50 -12.15 -0.58 -5.84
N ARG A 51 -11.60 -0.30 -7.02
CA ARG A 51 -10.26 0.22 -7.19
C ARG A 51 -10.02 1.50 -6.40
N SER A 52 -10.94 2.46 -6.49
CA SER A 52 -10.83 3.75 -5.80
C SER A 52 -10.75 3.61 -4.27
N PHE A 53 -11.34 2.55 -3.71
CA PHE A 53 -11.20 2.25 -2.30
C PHE A 53 -9.85 1.60 -1.97
N PHE A 54 -9.49 0.50 -2.63
CA PHE A 54 -8.34 -0.31 -2.26
C PHE A 54 -6.99 0.29 -2.68
N MET A 55 -6.98 1.25 -3.60
CA MET A 55 -5.77 2.02 -3.93
C MET A 55 -5.24 2.87 -2.76
N ALA A 56 -6.00 3.02 -1.67
CA ALA A 56 -5.49 3.62 -0.43
C ALA A 56 -4.41 2.76 0.28
N CYS A 57 -4.14 1.53 -0.17
CA CYS A 57 -3.23 0.57 0.47
C CYS A 57 -1.83 1.13 0.76
N VAL A 58 -1.12 1.63 -0.23
CA VAL A 58 0.23 2.20 -0.08
C VAL A 58 0.23 3.49 0.72
N PRO A 59 -0.66 4.46 0.44
CA PRO A 59 -0.86 5.62 1.30
C PRO A 59 -1.05 5.29 2.78
N LEU A 60 -1.85 4.27 3.12
CA LEU A 60 -2.06 3.85 4.50
C LEU A 60 -0.76 3.38 5.17
N PHE A 61 0.11 2.61 4.48
CA PHE A 61 1.40 2.19 5.01
C PHE A 61 2.35 3.39 5.23
N LEU A 62 2.39 4.32 4.28
CA LEU A 62 3.25 5.50 4.37
C LEU A 62 2.80 6.45 5.49
N MET A 63 1.49 6.71 5.60
CA MET A 63 0.92 7.48 6.71
C MET A 63 1.15 6.79 8.04
N LEU A 64 1.00 5.46 8.11
CA LEU A 64 1.27 4.70 9.32
C LEU A 64 2.75 4.79 9.73
N THR A 65 3.66 4.81 8.76
CA THR A 65 5.08 5.05 9.01
C THR A 65 5.30 6.42 9.66
N GLY A 66 4.73 7.49 9.10
CA GLY A 66 4.78 8.83 9.69
C GLY A 66 4.17 8.87 11.09
N PHE A 67 2.99 8.26 11.26
CA PHE A 67 2.27 8.21 12.54
C PHE A 67 3.06 7.50 13.66
N LEU A 68 3.80 6.46 13.35
CA LEU A 68 4.58 5.68 14.32
C LEU A 68 6.00 6.19 14.51
N MET A 69 6.59 6.82 13.49
CA MET A 69 8.01 7.18 13.49
C MET A 69 8.28 8.70 13.61
N TRP A 70 7.27 9.53 13.78
CA TRP A 70 7.34 11.00 13.79
C TRP A 70 8.31 11.62 14.81
N LYS A 71 8.73 10.87 15.85
CA LYS A 71 9.71 11.29 16.87
C LYS A 71 11.05 10.56 16.78
N LYS A 72 11.27 9.74 15.74
CA LYS A 72 12.54 9.04 15.59
C LYS A 72 13.66 10.02 15.25
N GLN A 73 14.77 9.89 15.98
CA GLN A 73 15.93 10.75 15.85
C GLN A 73 17.09 10.00 15.20
N LEU A 74 18.04 10.75 14.66
CA LEU A 74 19.28 10.23 14.11
C LEU A 74 20.06 9.47 15.20
N SER A 75 20.22 8.17 15.01
CA SER A 75 21.00 7.33 15.92
C SER A 75 21.41 6.02 15.25
N ARG A 76 22.52 5.43 15.70
CA ARG A 76 22.92 4.10 15.25
C ARG A 76 21.85 3.04 15.50
N GLN A 77 21.13 3.15 16.63
CA GLN A 77 20.06 2.23 16.99
C GLN A 77 18.86 2.35 16.04
N TYR A 78 18.55 3.57 15.56
CA TYR A 78 17.52 3.79 14.55
C TYR A 78 17.81 3.01 13.27
N TYR A 79 19.00 3.17 12.68
CA TYR A 79 19.36 2.50 11.43
C TYR A 79 19.44 0.98 11.52
N LYS A 80 19.74 0.42 12.70
CA LYS A 80 19.62 -1.02 12.93
C LYS A 80 18.18 -1.53 12.81
N GLY A 81 17.20 -0.66 12.93
CA GLY A 81 15.77 -1.02 12.82
C GLY A 81 15.35 -1.58 11.45
N ILE A 82 16.10 -1.25 10.38
CA ILE A 82 15.78 -1.74 9.02
C ILE A 82 16.17 -3.22 8.81
N VAL A 83 17.10 -3.74 9.62
CA VAL A 83 17.66 -5.10 9.44
C VAL A 83 16.56 -6.15 9.36
N LYS A 84 15.55 -6.07 10.22
CA LYS A 84 14.41 -7.01 10.17
C LYS A 84 13.67 -6.98 8.83
N THR A 85 13.49 -5.81 8.26
CA THR A 85 12.81 -5.63 6.95
C THR A 85 13.64 -6.26 5.84
N LEU A 86 14.96 -6.03 5.83
CA LEU A 86 15.87 -6.61 4.86
C LEU A 86 15.97 -8.13 4.99
N GLU A 87 16.01 -8.67 6.21
CA GLU A 87 16.00 -10.14 6.44
C GLU A 87 14.74 -10.78 5.87
N ILE A 88 13.56 -10.21 6.14
CA ILE A 88 12.29 -10.73 5.58
C ILE A 88 12.29 -10.63 4.06
N TYR A 89 12.75 -9.50 3.51
CA TYR A 89 12.86 -9.32 2.06
C TYR A 89 13.74 -10.40 1.41
N VAL A 90 14.94 -10.63 1.95
CA VAL A 90 15.87 -11.66 1.43
C VAL A 90 15.26 -13.06 1.53
N LEU A 91 14.65 -13.42 2.66
CA LEU A 91 14.02 -14.72 2.83
C LEU A 91 12.87 -14.95 1.85
N VAL A 92 12.02 -13.94 1.63
CA VAL A 92 10.95 -14.03 0.63
C VAL A 92 11.53 -14.09 -0.78
N SER A 93 12.55 -13.27 -1.10
CA SER A 93 13.21 -13.32 -2.41
C SER A 93 13.76 -14.70 -2.72
N ILE A 94 14.38 -15.37 -1.73
CA ILE A 94 14.86 -16.76 -1.89
C ILE A 94 13.68 -17.71 -2.13
N ALA A 95 12.57 -17.56 -1.39
CA ALA A 95 11.38 -18.39 -1.58
C ALA A 95 10.77 -18.19 -2.97
N ASP A 96 10.66 -16.94 -3.46
CA ASP A 96 10.16 -16.63 -4.80
C ASP A 96 11.08 -17.19 -5.91
N LEU A 97 12.42 -17.13 -5.74
CA LEU A 97 13.36 -17.72 -6.68
C LEU A 97 13.24 -19.26 -6.74
N ILE A 98 13.08 -19.91 -5.58
CA ILE A 98 12.81 -21.36 -5.54
C ILE A 98 11.48 -21.68 -6.22
N PHE A 99 10.44 -20.91 -5.99
CA PHE A 99 9.14 -21.08 -6.62
C PHE A 99 9.21 -20.89 -8.15
N LYS A 100 9.92 -19.86 -8.63
CA LYS A 100 10.17 -19.61 -10.06
C LYS A 100 10.85 -20.81 -10.72
N ALA A 101 11.92 -21.32 -10.11
CA ALA A 101 12.65 -22.48 -10.64
C ALA A 101 11.84 -23.78 -10.59
N ALA A 102 11.24 -24.09 -9.42
CA ALA A 102 10.63 -25.41 -9.18
C ALA A 102 9.20 -25.53 -9.74
N VAL A 103 8.44 -24.43 -9.79
CA VAL A 103 7.02 -24.44 -10.18
C VAL A 103 6.79 -23.79 -11.53
N LEU A 104 7.47 -22.67 -11.82
CA LEU A 104 7.29 -21.95 -13.09
C LEU A 104 8.29 -22.41 -14.16
N GLY A 105 9.30 -23.24 -13.83
CA GLY A 105 10.30 -23.73 -14.77
C GLY A 105 11.28 -22.67 -15.29
N GLU A 106 11.41 -21.54 -14.56
CA GLU A 106 12.34 -20.47 -14.93
C GLU A 106 13.79 -20.88 -14.65
N GLU A 107 14.71 -20.54 -15.53
CA GLU A 107 16.14 -20.76 -15.29
C GLU A 107 16.68 -19.75 -14.28
N VAL A 108 17.05 -20.24 -13.09
CA VAL A 108 17.62 -19.41 -12.02
C VAL A 108 19.08 -19.79 -11.80
N THR A 109 20.00 -18.93 -12.26
CA THR A 109 21.44 -19.07 -11.97
C THR A 109 21.81 -18.35 -10.68
N LEU A 110 22.93 -18.72 -10.07
CA LEU A 110 23.43 -18.02 -8.88
C LEU A 110 23.60 -16.51 -9.13
N TRP A 111 24.11 -16.13 -10.30
CA TRP A 111 24.30 -14.72 -10.67
C TRP A 111 22.97 -13.98 -10.83
N SER A 112 21.99 -14.56 -11.56
CA SER A 112 20.67 -13.96 -11.71
C SER A 112 19.95 -13.81 -10.36
N ALA A 113 20.12 -14.77 -9.45
CA ALA A 113 19.57 -14.71 -8.09
C ALA A 113 20.16 -13.56 -7.26
N ILE A 114 21.50 -13.45 -7.22
CA ILE A 114 22.18 -12.35 -6.51
C ILE A 114 21.77 -11.00 -7.09
N ARG A 115 21.83 -10.85 -8.42
CA ARG A 115 21.42 -9.62 -9.10
C ARG A 115 19.95 -9.29 -8.79
N GLY A 116 19.05 -10.27 -8.91
CA GLY A 116 17.62 -10.07 -8.67
C GLY A 116 17.31 -9.63 -7.24
N ILE A 117 18.04 -10.15 -6.23
CA ILE A 117 17.90 -9.70 -4.84
C ILE A 117 18.42 -8.26 -4.69
N LEU A 118 19.58 -7.94 -5.24
CA LEU A 118 20.16 -6.60 -5.12
C LEU A 118 19.38 -5.52 -5.89
N ALA A 119 18.76 -5.89 -7.01
CA ALA A 119 17.95 -5.02 -7.86
C ALA A 119 16.46 -4.96 -7.45
N PHE A 120 16.05 -5.63 -6.36
CA PHE A 120 14.65 -5.74 -5.93
C PHE A 120 13.71 -6.40 -6.97
N GLU A 121 14.25 -7.22 -7.86
CA GLU A 121 13.53 -7.92 -8.93
C GLU A 121 13.18 -9.38 -8.56
N ALA A 122 13.90 -10.00 -7.61
CA ALA A 122 13.70 -11.39 -7.21
C ALA A 122 12.30 -11.63 -6.64
N ALA A 123 11.84 -10.74 -5.74
CA ALA A 123 10.47 -10.69 -5.26
C ALA A 123 9.68 -9.65 -6.08
N ASN A 124 8.71 -10.10 -6.88
CA ASN A 124 8.06 -9.26 -7.90
C ASN A 124 7.30 -8.04 -7.37
N TYR A 125 6.96 -8.00 -6.08
CA TYR A 125 6.31 -6.85 -5.46
C TYR A 125 7.26 -6.01 -4.59
N ALA A 126 8.58 -6.20 -4.71
CA ALA A 126 9.57 -5.57 -3.84
C ALA A 126 9.81 -4.06 -4.08
N TRP A 127 9.23 -3.45 -5.13
CA TRP A 127 9.36 -2.02 -5.40
C TRP A 127 9.04 -1.12 -4.17
N TYR A 128 8.09 -1.58 -3.32
CA TYR A 128 7.75 -0.86 -2.09
C TYR A 128 8.90 -0.89 -1.08
N ILE A 129 9.67 -1.98 -1.02
CA ILE A 129 10.82 -2.12 -0.11
C ILE A 129 11.95 -1.18 -0.56
N GLU A 130 12.21 -1.11 -1.86
CA GLU A 130 13.17 -0.18 -2.45
C GLU A 130 12.81 1.27 -2.06
N MET A 131 11.59 1.69 -2.33
CA MET A 131 11.07 3.01 -1.94
C MET A 131 11.14 3.23 -0.42
N TYR A 132 10.76 2.22 0.38
CA TYR A 132 10.75 2.30 1.84
C TYR A 132 12.14 2.47 2.44
N ILE A 133 13.18 1.85 1.86
CA ILE A 133 14.57 2.04 2.29
C ILE A 133 14.95 3.52 2.15
N GLY A 134 14.67 4.14 1.02
CA GLY A 134 14.92 5.57 0.80
C GLY A 134 14.20 6.44 1.82
N LEU A 135 12.89 6.21 2.01
CA LEU A 135 12.11 6.93 3.02
C LEU A 135 12.68 6.71 4.43
N PHE A 136 12.99 5.46 4.80
CA PHE A 136 13.52 5.11 6.11
C PHE A 136 14.82 5.86 6.41
N LEU A 137 15.74 5.93 5.45
CA LEU A 137 17.00 6.67 5.63
C LEU A 137 16.76 8.17 5.86
N MET A 138 15.72 8.74 5.27
CA MET A 138 15.38 10.16 5.38
C MET A 138 14.62 10.53 6.65
N ILE A 139 13.91 9.60 7.29
CA ILE A 139 12.98 9.88 8.42
C ILE A 139 13.59 10.75 9.52
N PRO A 140 14.82 10.52 10.04
CA PRO A 140 15.36 11.39 11.09
C PRO A 140 15.50 12.85 10.64
N PHE A 141 15.83 13.09 9.38
CA PHE A 141 15.98 14.44 8.81
C PHE A 141 14.60 15.07 8.54
N LEU A 142 13.65 14.29 8.05
CA LEU A 142 12.26 14.74 7.89
C LEU A 142 11.64 15.15 9.23
N ASN A 143 11.95 14.40 10.30
CA ASN A 143 11.52 14.75 11.65
C ASN A 143 12.17 16.05 12.15
N LEU A 144 13.45 16.29 11.88
CA LEU A 144 14.10 17.54 12.21
C LEU A 144 13.41 18.71 11.50
N ALA A 145 13.13 18.58 10.21
CA ALA A 145 12.40 19.60 9.44
C ALA A 145 10.99 19.82 10.00
N TYR A 146 10.24 18.75 10.28
CA TYR A 146 8.87 18.82 10.79
C TYR A 146 8.79 19.45 12.19
N HIS A 147 9.68 19.06 13.10
CA HIS A 147 9.70 19.58 14.47
C HIS A 147 10.39 20.95 14.60
N GLY A 148 11.16 21.37 13.60
CA GLY A 148 11.70 22.73 13.49
C GLY A 148 10.62 23.79 13.22
N LEU A 149 9.45 23.38 12.72
CA LEU A 149 8.31 24.26 12.50
C LEU A 149 7.64 24.59 13.84
N LYS A 150 7.45 25.90 14.09
CA LYS A 150 7.07 26.42 15.41
C LYS A 150 5.62 26.15 15.81
N ASP A 151 4.71 26.16 14.85
CA ASP A 151 3.27 26.10 15.12
C ASP A 151 2.52 25.23 14.10
N ARG A 152 1.23 25.04 14.36
CA ARG A 152 0.33 24.25 13.52
C ARG A 152 0.19 24.82 12.12
N ASN A 153 0.16 26.14 11.97
CA ASN A 153 -0.02 26.80 10.67
C ASN A 153 1.17 26.51 9.76
N GLN A 154 2.40 26.62 10.27
CA GLN A 154 3.61 26.29 9.50
C GLN A 154 3.61 24.83 9.05
N LYS A 155 3.17 23.88 9.90
CA LYS A 155 3.02 22.47 9.54
C LYS A 155 1.94 22.25 8.47
N GLN A 156 0.83 23.01 8.53
CA GLN A 156 -0.19 22.98 7.48
C GLN A 156 0.31 23.55 6.16
N VAL A 157 1.12 24.62 6.19
CA VAL A 157 1.78 25.17 4.99
C VAL A 157 2.74 24.13 4.41
N LEU A 158 3.54 23.45 5.24
CA LEU A 158 4.39 22.33 4.76
C LEU A 158 3.54 21.27 4.05
N LEU A 159 2.45 20.82 4.67
CA LEU A 159 1.56 19.81 4.07
C LEU A 159 0.95 20.29 2.75
N ALA A 160 0.43 21.52 2.71
CA ALA A 160 -0.13 22.12 1.50
C ALA A 160 0.91 22.21 0.37
N THR A 161 2.13 22.63 0.69
CA THR A 161 3.26 22.68 -0.24
C THR A 161 3.58 21.29 -0.78
N MET A 162 3.71 20.29 0.10
CA MET A 162 4.01 18.92 -0.32
C MET A 162 2.90 18.32 -1.16
N VAL A 163 1.63 18.55 -0.81
CA VAL A 163 0.47 18.12 -1.62
C VAL A 163 0.51 18.80 -2.99
N PHE A 164 0.73 20.12 -3.02
CA PHE A 164 0.83 20.85 -4.29
C PHE A 164 1.93 20.29 -5.21
N LEU A 165 3.13 20.05 -4.67
CA LEU A 165 4.26 19.59 -5.48
C LEU A 165 4.15 18.12 -5.93
N THR A 166 3.53 17.26 -5.13
CA THR A 166 3.58 15.82 -5.36
C THR A 166 2.26 15.21 -5.83
N MET A 167 1.11 15.82 -5.51
CA MET A 167 -0.22 15.27 -5.78
C MET A 167 -0.98 16.07 -6.85
N VAL A 168 -1.00 17.41 -6.74
CA VAL A 168 -1.74 18.27 -7.68
C VAL A 168 -1.33 18.04 -9.13
N PRO A 169 -0.03 17.89 -9.49
CA PRO A 169 0.34 17.63 -10.88
C PRO A 169 -0.27 16.35 -11.46
N LYS A 170 -0.46 15.32 -10.61
CA LYS A 170 -1.12 14.07 -11.02
C LYS A 170 -2.64 14.21 -11.20
N MET A 171 -3.24 15.25 -10.61
CA MET A 171 -4.66 15.53 -10.73
C MET A 171 -4.98 16.43 -11.93
N VAL A 172 -4.09 17.37 -12.25
CA VAL A 172 -4.39 18.41 -13.25
C VAL A 172 -3.65 18.22 -14.56
N ASN A 173 -2.48 17.57 -14.60
CA ASN A 173 -1.74 17.27 -15.83
C ASN A 173 -2.27 15.97 -16.49
N ASN A 174 -3.57 15.82 -16.57
CA ASN A 174 -4.24 14.66 -17.16
C ASN A 174 -5.44 15.08 -18.04
N PHE A 175 -5.45 16.33 -18.46
CA PHE A 175 -6.42 16.90 -19.36
C PHE A 175 -5.72 17.44 -20.61
N ASN A 176 -6.43 17.43 -21.75
CA ASN A 176 -6.02 18.11 -22.95
C ASN A 176 -6.90 19.37 -23.12
N LEU A 177 -6.29 20.53 -22.95
CA LEU A 177 -6.94 21.84 -23.14
C LEU A 177 -6.62 22.42 -24.50
N THR A 178 -5.60 21.89 -25.19
CA THR A 178 -5.17 22.34 -26.50
C THR A 178 -6.12 21.82 -27.57
N ASP A 179 -6.56 20.55 -27.46
CA ASP A 179 -7.55 19.96 -28.35
C ASP A 179 -8.91 19.84 -27.63
N LEU A 180 -9.82 20.76 -27.91
CA LEU A 180 -11.16 20.78 -27.32
C LEU A 180 -12.02 19.59 -27.73
N SER A 181 -11.74 18.94 -28.88
CA SER A 181 -12.44 17.74 -29.32
C SER A 181 -12.18 16.54 -28.38
N TRP A 182 -11.05 16.54 -27.67
CA TRP A 182 -10.69 15.54 -26.65
C TRP A 182 -11.76 15.41 -25.56
N TRP A 183 -12.44 16.51 -25.20
CA TRP A 183 -13.48 16.49 -24.15
C TRP A 183 -14.71 15.68 -24.52
N ALA A 184 -14.96 15.49 -25.81
CA ALA A 184 -16.05 14.65 -26.30
C ALA A 184 -15.72 13.13 -26.17
N SER A 185 -14.44 12.77 -26.23
CA SER A 185 -13.98 11.39 -26.08
C SER A 185 -12.65 11.31 -25.32
N PRO A 186 -12.68 11.51 -24.00
CA PRO A 186 -11.47 11.65 -23.18
C PRO A 186 -10.67 10.35 -23.00
N GLY A 187 -11.22 9.20 -23.36
CA GLY A 187 -10.53 7.91 -23.41
C GLY A 187 -9.69 7.68 -24.67
N SER A 188 -9.85 8.54 -25.70
CA SER A 188 -9.22 8.35 -27.03
C SER A 188 -7.70 8.60 -27.04
N SER A 189 -7.18 9.49 -26.19
CA SER A 189 -5.78 9.87 -26.15
C SER A 189 -5.29 10.13 -24.72
N THR A 190 -4.01 9.89 -24.50
CA THR A 190 -3.28 10.23 -23.27
C THR A 190 -2.34 11.41 -23.46
N ASP A 191 -2.51 12.17 -24.54
CA ASP A 191 -1.79 13.42 -24.76
C ASP A 191 -2.39 14.49 -23.85
N TYR A 192 -1.65 14.86 -22.82
CA TYR A 192 -2.09 15.77 -21.78
C TYR A 192 -1.22 17.00 -21.72
N ASP A 193 -1.84 18.15 -21.46
CA ASP A 193 -1.14 19.40 -21.24
C ASP A 193 -0.48 19.43 -19.85
N LYS A 194 0.72 19.97 -19.81
CA LYS A 194 1.44 20.20 -18.55
C LYS A 194 1.02 21.55 -17.96
N LEU A 195 0.00 21.54 -17.12
CA LEU A 195 -0.57 22.74 -16.51
C LEU A 195 0.22 23.22 -15.28
N VAL A 196 0.82 22.30 -14.53
CA VAL A 196 1.64 22.61 -13.34
C VAL A 196 2.93 21.80 -13.35
N PRO A 197 4.00 22.30 -12.67
CA PRO A 197 5.28 21.60 -12.58
C PRO A 197 5.11 20.22 -11.92
N SER A 198 5.70 19.18 -12.53
CA SER A 198 5.52 17.77 -12.10
C SER A 198 6.82 17.09 -11.64
N PHE A 199 7.92 17.84 -11.51
CA PHE A 199 9.24 17.28 -11.22
C PHE A 199 9.30 16.52 -9.88
N PHE A 200 8.58 17.01 -8.87
CA PHE A 200 8.60 16.44 -7.51
C PHE A 200 7.55 15.35 -7.25
N THR A 201 6.81 14.92 -8.25
CA THR A 201 5.72 13.93 -8.05
C THR A 201 6.19 12.59 -7.47
N ALA A 202 7.44 12.17 -7.74
CA ALA A 202 8.02 10.97 -7.15
C ALA A 202 8.23 11.05 -5.62
N MET A 203 8.22 12.26 -5.05
CA MET A 203 8.36 12.46 -3.60
C MET A 203 7.06 12.28 -2.80
N TYR A 204 5.99 11.78 -3.41
CA TYR A 204 4.72 11.48 -2.73
C TYR A 204 4.87 10.66 -1.42
N PRO A 205 5.86 9.76 -1.23
CA PRO A 205 6.03 9.05 0.03
C PRO A 205 6.30 9.98 1.21
N ILE A 206 7.03 11.08 0.98
CA ILE A 206 7.32 12.10 2.00
C ILE A 206 6.04 12.85 2.38
N THR A 207 5.17 13.14 1.42
CA THR A 207 3.87 13.79 1.67
C THR A 207 3.01 12.93 2.59
N TYR A 208 2.85 11.65 2.27
CA TYR A 208 2.09 10.73 3.13
C TYR A 208 2.75 10.53 4.51
N TYR A 209 4.09 10.54 4.57
CA TYR A 209 4.81 10.50 5.83
C TYR A 209 4.44 11.70 6.72
N PHE A 210 4.51 12.93 6.19
CA PHE A 210 4.15 14.12 6.96
C PHE A 210 2.67 14.16 7.33
N LEU A 211 1.77 13.68 6.47
CA LEU A 211 0.36 13.53 6.81
C LEU A 211 0.16 12.59 8.01
N GLY A 212 0.87 11.47 8.03
CA GLY A 212 0.85 10.53 9.15
C GLY A 212 1.38 11.16 10.44
N ALA A 213 2.49 11.90 10.36
CA ALA A 213 3.07 12.65 11.49
C ALA A 213 2.08 13.71 12.04
N TYR A 214 1.45 14.46 11.12
CA TYR A 214 0.44 15.46 11.48
C TYR A 214 -0.79 14.85 12.16
N LEU A 215 -1.30 13.72 11.64
CA LEU A 215 -2.41 13.00 12.27
C LEU A 215 -2.02 12.40 13.64
N ARG A 216 -0.75 12.07 13.84
CA ARG A 216 -0.26 11.66 15.17
C ARG A 216 -0.30 12.78 16.16
N GLU A 217 0.07 13.98 15.74
CA GLU A 217 0.16 15.16 16.60
C GLU A 217 -1.22 15.80 16.86
N TYR A 218 -2.01 16.00 15.80
CA TYR A 218 -3.26 16.77 15.86
C TYR A 218 -4.53 15.95 15.63
N GLY A 219 -4.42 14.66 15.30
CA GLY A 219 -5.59 13.85 14.92
C GLY A 219 -6.63 13.70 16.03
N LYS A 220 -6.23 13.81 17.31
CA LYS A 220 -7.18 13.80 18.44
C LYS A 220 -8.11 15.02 18.46
N GLU A 221 -7.64 16.15 17.96
CA GLU A 221 -8.42 17.40 17.86
C GLU A 221 -9.36 17.37 16.65
N MET A 222 -9.03 16.56 15.64
CA MET A 222 -9.82 16.39 14.41
C MET A 222 -10.94 15.34 14.57
N LYS A 223 -11.28 14.95 15.80
CA LYS A 223 -12.34 13.97 16.08
C LYS A 223 -13.69 14.48 15.57
N GLY A 224 -14.20 13.81 14.54
CA GLY A 224 -15.55 13.97 14.04
C GLY A 224 -16.43 12.77 14.44
N ARG A 225 -17.71 12.81 14.06
CA ARG A 225 -18.60 11.65 14.20
C ARG A 225 -18.16 10.56 13.21
N PRO A 226 -17.79 9.34 13.65
CA PRO A 226 -17.27 8.28 12.76
C PRO A 226 -18.20 7.97 11.59
N TRP A 227 -19.53 8.00 11.80
CA TRP A 227 -20.49 7.75 10.73
C TRP A 227 -20.43 8.79 9.60
N LYS A 228 -20.16 10.09 9.94
CA LYS A 228 -20.00 11.13 8.91
C LYS A 228 -18.75 10.90 8.06
N LYS A 229 -17.64 10.46 8.69
CA LYS A 229 -16.42 10.08 7.97
C LYS A 229 -16.67 8.87 7.05
N LEU A 230 -17.44 7.89 7.53
CA LEU A 230 -17.80 6.71 6.73
C LEU A 230 -18.66 7.10 5.53
N VAL A 231 -19.71 7.90 5.72
CA VAL A 231 -20.55 8.38 4.62
C VAL A 231 -19.72 9.18 3.61
N LEU A 232 -18.87 10.10 4.10
CA LEU A 232 -18.00 10.86 3.21
C LEU A 232 -17.02 9.96 2.44
N LEU A 233 -16.43 8.96 3.10
CA LEU A 233 -15.55 7.98 2.45
C LEU A 233 -16.28 7.24 1.33
N LEU A 234 -17.49 6.74 1.60
CA LEU A 234 -18.29 6.02 0.59
C LEU A 234 -18.66 6.92 -0.59
N LEU A 235 -19.07 8.17 -0.33
CA LEU A 235 -19.37 9.15 -1.38
C LEU A 235 -18.14 9.48 -2.23
N VAL A 236 -16.98 9.70 -1.60
CA VAL A 236 -15.72 9.99 -2.29
C VAL A 236 -15.28 8.81 -3.15
N VAL A 237 -15.34 7.59 -2.61
CA VAL A 237 -14.96 6.37 -3.33
C VAL A 237 -15.89 6.13 -4.53
N ALA A 238 -17.20 6.31 -4.33
CA ALA A 238 -18.18 6.20 -5.43
C ALA A 238 -17.95 7.27 -6.49
N ALA A 239 -17.76 8.53 -6.08
CA ALA A 239 -17.52 9.64 -7.01
C ALA A 239 -16.26 9.42 -7.86
N PHE A 240 -15.13 9.02 -7.23
CA PHE A 240 -13.91 8.72 -7.99
C PHE A 240 -14.04 7.46 -8.84
N GLY A 241 -14.73 6.43 -8.38
CA GLY A 241 -15.02 5.25 -9.19
C GLY A 241 -15.84 5.59 -10.44
N CYS A 242 -16.91 6.36 -10.28
CA CYS A 242 -17.71 6.87 -11.39
C CYS A 242 -16.89 7.76 -12.33
N TYR A 243 -16.10 8.68 -11.77
CA TYR A 243 -15.22 9.54 -12.55
C TYR A 243 -14.25 8.72 -13.41
N ASN A 244 -13.57 7.74 -12.84
CA ASN A 244 -12.62 6.89 -13.57
C ASN A 244 -13.32 6.04 -14.65
N TYR A 245 -14.53 5.56 -14.38
CA TYR A 245 -15.35 4.85 -15.35
C TYR A 245 -15.68 5.74 -16.57
N TYR A 246 -16.29 6.91 -16.34
CA TYR A 246 -16.64 7.83 -17.41
C TYR A 246 -15.41 8.42 -18.11
N ARG A 247 -14.33 8.65 -17.36
CA ARG A 247 -13.06 9.14 -17.91
C ARG A 247 -12.40 8.13 -18.86
N SER A 248 -12.65 6.85 -18.68
CA SER A 248 -12.16 5.80 -19.57
C SER A 248 -12.94 5.71 -20.88
N ASP A 249 -14.16 6.25 -20.92
CA ASP A 249 -14.96 6.45 -22.14
C ASP A 249 -15.06 5.17 -23.01
N GLY A 250 -15.31 4.01 -22.38
CA GLY A 250 -15.38 2.72 -23.07
C GLY A 250 -14.05 2.17 -23.60
N ALA A 251 -12.95 2.91 -23.45
CA ALA A 251 -11.60 2.41 -23.71
C ALA A 251 -11.08 1.57 -22.55
N LYS A 252 -9.83 1.12 -22.63
CA LYS A 252 -9.12 0.53 -21.48
C LYS A 252 -8.99 1.57 -20.38
N PHE A 253 -8.86 1.10 -19.12
CA PHE A 253 -8.78 1.97 -17.96
C PHE A 253 -7.73 3.08 -18.13
N VAL A 254 -8.17 4.32 -18.02
CA VAL A 254 -7.32 5.51 -18.16
C VAL A 254 -6.71 5.85 -16.80
N TRP A 255 -5.38 5.74 -16.70
CA TRP A 255 -4.62 6.04 -15.49
C TRP A 255 -4.53 7.53 -15.16
N GLY A 256 -4.93 8.42 -16.05
CA GLY A 256 -4.72 9.86 -15.99
C GLY A 256 -5.06 10.49 -14.65
N SER A 257 -6.26 10.28 -14.15
CA SER A 257 -6.73 10.88 -12.90
C SER A 257 -6.19 10.21 -11.64
N ASN A 258 -5.80 8.96 -11.76
CA ASN A 258 -5.45 8.10 -10.63
C ASN A 258 -4.05 7.48 -10.79
N ASN A 259 -3.15 8.21 -11.41
CA ASN A 259 -1.79 7.77 -11.61
C ASN A 259 -0.99 7.98 -10.33
N THR A 260 -0.34 6.90 -9.88
CA THR A 260 0.65 6.91 -8.80
C THR A 260 0.26 7.69 -7.55
N TRP A 261 -0.70 7.18 -6.77
CA TRP A 261 -0.97 7.61 -5.40
C TRP A 261 -1.31 9.11 -5.25
N GLY A 262 -1.90 9.72 -6.31
CA GLY A 262 -2.29 11.12 -6.37
C GLY A 262 -3.53 11.47 -5.54
N GLY A 263 -4.22 12.55 -5.91
CA GLY A 263 -5.25 13.21 -5.09
C GLY A 263 -6.44 12.35 -4.67
N GLU A 264 -6.94 11.45 -5.52
CA GLU A 264 -8.00 10.50 -5.16
C GLU A 264 -7.58 9.60 -4.01
N ASN A 265 -6.38 9.02 -4.12
CA ASN A 265 -5.83 8.14 -3.11
C ASN A 265 -5.52 8.89 -1.81
N LEU A 266 -5.12 10.16 -1.91
CA LEU A 266 -4.88 11.02 -0.75
C LEU A 266 -6.16 11.18 0.09
N ILE A 267 -7.27 11.59 -0.54
CA ILE A 267 -8.53 11.86 0.14
C ILE A 267 -9.07 10.56 0.75
N THR A 268 -9.11 9.49 -0.04
CA THR A 268 -9.56 8.15 0.40
C THR A 268 -8.72 7.65 1.58
N ALA A 269 -7.39 7.76 1.50
CA ALA A 269 -6.49 7.29 2.55
C ALA A 269 -6.60 8.09 3.84
N VAL A 270 -6.70 9.43 3.78
CA VAL A 270 -6.85 10.28 4.96
C VAL A 270 -8.18 10.00 5.67
N LEU A 271 -9.27 9.86 4.92
CA LEU A 271 -10.58 9.51 5.48
C LEU A 271 -10.56 8.13 6.12
N LEU A 272 -10.05 7.12 5.41
CA LEU A 272 -9.99 5.74 5.90
C LEU A 272 -9.06 5.63 7.12
N PHE A 273 -7.88 6.25 7.08
CA PHE A 273 -6.94 6.28 8.20
C PHE A 273 -7.56 6.90 9.43
N SER A 274 -8.21 8.07 9.26
CA SER A 274 -8.90 8.77 10.34
C SER A 274 -10.07 7.97 10.91
N LEU A 275 -10.83 7.28 10.06
CA LEU A 275 -11.93 6.40 10.48
C LEU A 275 -11.41 5.21 11.30
N LEU A 276 -10.33 4.56 10.85
CA LEU A 276 -9.73 3.44 11.56
C LEU A 276 -9.10 3.83 12.90
N LEU A 277 -8.61 5.08 13.05
CA LEU A 277 -8.15 5.60 14.34
C LEU A 277 -9.31 5.79 15.33
N ASP A 278 -10.54 6.01 14.87
CA ASP A 278 -11.72 6.20 15.72
C ASP A 278 -12.39 4.87 16.13
N VAL A 279 -11.93 3.72 15.60
CA VAL A 279 -12.49 2.40 15.94
C VAL A 279 -12.27 2.09 17.42
N ARG A 280 -13.35 1.79 18.13
CA ARG A 280 -13.33 1.42 19.55
C ARG A 280 -13.23 -0.10 19.68
N MET A 281 -12.06 -0.60 20.05
CA MET A 281 -11.77 -2.03 20.16
C MET A 281 -11.80 -2.57 21.60
N GLU A 282 -12.19 -1.76 22.57
CA GLU A 282 -12.19 -2.16 23.99
C GLU A 282 -13.02 -3.40 24.22
N ARG A 283 -14.19 -3.48 23.58
CA ARG A 283 -15.17 -4.59 23.74
C ARG A 283 -14.96 -5.77 22.78
N TRP A 284 -13.94 -5.70 21.91
CA TRP A 284 -13.70 -6.79 20.97
C TRP A 284 -13.15 -8.02 21.69
N PRO A 285 -13.48 -9.24 21.25
CA PRO A 285 -12.93 -10.48 21.80
C PRO A 285 -11.39 -10.49 21.76
N GLN A 286 -10.78 -11.05 22.79
CA GLN A 286 -9.31 -11.11 22.88
C GLN A 286 -8.69 -11.87 21.71
N ALA A 287 -9.34 -12.91 21.21
CA ALA A 287 -8.90 -13.68 20.04
C ALA A 287 -8.76 -12.79 18.79
N VAL A 288 -9.74 -11.90 18.55
CA VAL A 288 -9.72 -10.95 17.43
C VAL A 288 -8.57 -9.96 17.59
N LYS A 289 -8.38 -9.38 18.78
CA LYS A 289 -7.26 -8.49 19.07
C LYS A 289 -5.91 -9.17 18.85
N SER A 290 -5.77 -10.41 19.29
CA SER A 290 -4.55 -11.22 19.10
C SER A 290 -4.31 -11.53 17.62
N GLY A 291 -5.36 -11.82 16.85
CA GLY A 291 -5.30 -12.02 15.40
C GLY A 291 -4.81 -10.76 14.66
N ILE A 292 -5.35 -9.58 15.01
CA ILE A 292 -4.92 -8.28 14.46
C ILE A 292 -3.44 -8.04 14.76
N VAL A 293 -3.02 -8.26 16.01
CA VAL A 293 -1.62 -8.09 16.43
C VAL A 293 -0.68 -9.04 15.68
N TYR A 294 -1.10 -10.31 15.51
CA TYR A 294 -0.34 -11.30 14.77
C TYR A 294 -0.19 -10.91 13.30
N LEU A 295 -1.31 -10.66 12.63
CA LEU A 295 -1.34 -10.29 11.21
C LEU A 295 -0.53 -9.00 10.95
N SER A 296 -0.71 -7.97 11.78
CA SER A 296 0.09 -6.75 11.73
C SER A 296 1.59 -7.03 11.87
N GLY A 297 1.97 -8.00 12.71
CA GLY A 297 3.36 -8.39 12.96
C GLY A 297 4.05 -9.03 11.75
N ILE A 298 3.30 -9.70 10.87
CA ILE A 298 3.78 -10.39 9.67
C ILE A 298 3.37 -9.72 8.36
N ALA A 299 2.72 -8.55 8.41
CA ALA A 299 2.11 -7.90 7.24
C ALA A 299 3.09 -7.67 6.06
N LEU A 300 4.37 -7.38 6.34
CA LEU A 300 5.40 -7.27 5.30
C LEU A 300 5.59 -8.59 4.55
N GLY A 301 5.67 -9.70 5.27
CA GLY A 301 5.76 -11.02 4.65
C GLY A 301 4.51 -11.36 3.85
N VAL A 302 3.30 -11.05 4.37
CA VAL A 302 2.03 -11.27 3.64
C VAL A 302 2.04 -10.48 2.32
N TYR A 303 2.45 -9.22 2.37
CA TYR A 303 2.57 -8.39 1.17
C TYR A 303 3.50 -9.01 0.12
N LEU A 304 4.72 -9.38 0.52
CA LEU A 304 5.70 -9.93 -0.42
C LEU A 304 5.30 -11.32 -0.93
N MET A 305 4.82 -12.20 -0.05
CA MET A 305 4.39 -13.56 -0.40
C MET A 305 3.13 -13.57 -1.28
N SER A 306 2.33 -12.49 -1.30
CA SER A 306 1.08 -12.46 -2.07
C SER A 306 1.30 -12.71 -3.57
N TRP A 307 2.44 -12.33 -4.14
CA TRP A 307 2.76 -12.62 -5.54
C TRP A 307 2.78 -14.11 -5.85
N MET A 308 3.42 -14.92 -5.03
CA MET A 308 3.46 -16.37 -5.21
C MET A 308 2.05 -16.97 -5.19
N PHE A 309 1.22 -16.53 -4.25
CA PHE A 309 -0.17 -16.99 -4.15
C PHE A 309 -1.08 -16.40 -5.23
N ASP A 310 -0.78 -15.21 -5.77
CA ASP A 310 -1.40 -14.73 -6.99
C ASP A 310 -1.16 -15.72 -8.13
N LYS A 311 0.08 -16.16 -8.36
CA LYS A 311 0.41 -17.15 -9.38
C LYS A 311 -0.33 -18.47 -9.19
N ILE A 312 -0.37 -18.99 -7.97
CA ILE A 312 -1.05 -20.26 -7.67
C ILE A 312 -2.57 -20.12 -7.86
N VAL A 313 -3.19 -19.07 -7.33
CA VAL A 313 -4.65 -18.94 -7.33
C VAL A 313 -5.17 -18.44 -8.66
N TYR A 314 -4.55 -17.41 -9.27
CA TYR A 314 -5.03 -16.88 -10.54
C TYR A 314 -4.62 -17.77 -11.71
N ASP A 315 -3.33 -18.01 -11.92
CA ASP A 315 -2.84 -18.64 -13.14
C ASP A 315 -3.17 -20.14 -13.19
N ALA A 316 -2.99 -20.87 -12.07
CA ALA A 316 -3.21 -22.30 -12.04
C ALA A 316 -4.67 -22.73 -11.79
N TRP A 317 -5.48 -21.90 -11.13
CA TRP A 317 -6.82 -22.32 -10.75
C TRP A 317 -7.94 -21.43 -11.32
N PHE A 318 -7.91 -20.12 -11.08
CA PHE A 318 -9.07 -19.25 -11.33
C PHE A 318 -9.26 -18.89 -12.81
N LEU A 319 -8.21 -18.38 -13.47
CA LEU A 319 -8.30 -17.88 -14.83
C LEU A 319 -8.67 -18.97 -15.87
N PRO A 320 -8.18 -20.23 -15.73
CA PRO A 320 -8.60 -21.30 -16.64
C PRO A 320 -10.09 -21.64 -16.57
N GLN A 321 -10.74 -21.38 -15.40
CA GLN A 321 -12.16 -21.70 -15.19
C GLN A 321 -13.10 -20.56 -15.56
N VAL A 322 -12.62 -19.31 -15.52
CA VAL A 322 -13.44 -18.10 -15.75
C VAL A 322 -12.76 -17.23 -16.82
N ALA A 323 -13.03 -17.54 -18.08
CA ALA A 323 -12.44 -16.83 -19.23
C ALA A 323 -12.93 -15.37 -19.35
N ASP A 324 -14.23 -15.12 -19.06
CA ASP A 324 -14.84 -13.80 -19.18
C ASP A 324 -14.42 -12.88 -18.02
N VAL A 325 -13.77 -11.77 -18.37
CA VAL A 325 -13.28 -10.76 -17.39
C VAL A 325 -14.44 -10.14 -16.62
N HIS A 326 -15.56 -9.88 -17.28
CA HIS A 326 -16.75 -9.28 -16.66
C HIS A 326 -17.35 -10.20 -15.59
N ALA A 327 -17.34 -11.53 -15.84
CA ALA A 327 -17.83 -12.50 -14.88
C ALA A 327 -16.90 -12.68 -13.66
N ARG A 328 -15.63 -12.29 -13.74
CA ARG A 328 -14.63 -12.52 -12.68
C ARG A 328 -14.92 -11.75 -11.40
N PHE A 329 -15.51 -10.56 -11.48
CA PHE A 329 -15.73 -9.71 -10.30
C PHE A 329 -16.59 -10.39 -9.21
N LYS A 330 -17.58 -11.17 -9.59
CA LYS A 330 -18.43 -11.91 -8.63
C LYS A 330 -17.67 -12.91 -7.76
N TYR A 331 -16.49 -13.36 -8.21
CA TYR A 331 -15.64 -14.31 -7.46
C TYR A 331 -14.65 -13.62 -6.51
N TYR A 332 -14.65 -12.29 -6.46
CA TYR A 332 -13.80 -11.54 -5.52
C TYR A 332 -13.91 -12.08 -4.08
N PRO A 333 -15.08 -12.36 -3.51
CA PRO A 333 -15.21 -12.83 -2.12
C PRO A 333 -14.56 -14.19 -1.86
N ILE A 334 -14.19 -14.93 -2.89
CA ILE A 334 -13.54 -16.25 -2.80
C ILE A 334 -12.05 -16.11 -3.13
N VAL A 335 -11.73 -15.49 -4.25
CA VAL A 335 -10.36 -15.44 -4.81
C VAL A 335 -9.44 -14.60 -3.92
N VAL A 336 -9.88 -13.41 -3.52
CA VAL A 336 -9.03 -12.52 -2.70
C VAL A 336 -8.76 -13.09 -1.30
N PRO A 337 -9.75 -13.62 -0.56
CA PRO A 337 -9.47 -14.33 0.69
C PRO A 337 -8.57 -15.56 0.50
N ALA A 338 -8.69 -16.33 -0.59
CA ALA A 338 -7.83 -17.48 -0.86
C ALA A 338 -6.36 -17.04 -1.01
N VAL A 339 -6.07 -16.03 -1.84
CA VAL A 339 -4.73 -15.45 -1.97
C VAL A 339 -4.23 -14.92 -0.63
N PHE A 340 -5.07 -14.16 0.07
CA PHE A 340 -4.70 -13.53 1.33
C PHE A 340 -4.34 -14.56 2.41
N LEU A 341 -5.16 -15.60 2.59
CA LEU A 341 -4.89 -16.67 3.56
C LEU A 341 -3.66 -17.49 3.18
N GLY A 342 -3.47 -17.78 1.90
CA GLY A 342 -2.24 -18.41 1.40
C GLY A 342 -1.01 -17.56 1.73
N ALA A 343 -1.06 -16.25 1.44
CA ALA A 343 0.03 -15.33 1.76
C ALA A 343 0.30 -15.21 3.26
N VAL A 344 -0.75 -15.25 4.11
CA VAL A 344 -0.61 -15.32 5.59
C VAL A 344 0.10 -16.60 6.01
N GLY A 345 -0.27 -17.75 5.43
CA GLY A 345 0.41 -19.04 5.67
C GLY A 345 1.88 -18.99 5.28
N GLY A 346 2.19 -18.55 4.05
CA GLY A 346 3.56 -18.40 3.56
C GLY A 346 4.40 -17.44 4.42
N ALA A 347 3.83 -16.27 4.75
CA ALA A 347 4.48 -15.33 5.65
C ALA A 347 4.78 -15.92 7.02
N SER A 348 3.85 -16.71 7.58
CA SER A 348 4.04 -17.38 8.88
C SER A 348 5.23 -18.33 8.84
N VAL A 349 5.40 -19.07 7.73
CA VAL A 349 6.58 -19.94 7.52
C VAL A 349 7.86 -19.10 7.47
N ILE A 350 7.90 -18.03 6.66
CA ILE A 350 9.08 -17.14 6.54
C ILE A 350 9.49 -16.58 7.90
N TYR A 351 8.53 -16.10 8.71
CA TYR A 351 8.82 -15.59 10.05
C TYR A 351 9.27 -16.70 11.02
N GLY A 352 8.77 -17.93 10.84
CA GLY A 352 9.21 -19.12 11.54
C GLY A 352 10.67 -19.46 11.22
N VAL A 353 11.02 -19.52 9.94
CA VAL A 353 12.39 -19.74 9.45
C VAL A 353 13.34 -18.67 9.99
N ARG A 354 12.96 -17.39 9.89
CA ARG A 354 13.74 -16.30 10.48
C ARG A 354 14.01 -16.52 11.98
N LYS A 355 12.98 -16.88 12.74
CA LYS A 355 13.11 -17.13 14.19
C LYS A 355 14.04 -18.31 14.45
N TRP A 356 13.96 -19.37 13.67
CA TRP A 356 14.82 -20.54 13.77
C TRP A 356 16.28 -20.18 13.47
N ILE A 357 16.57 -19.43 12.39
CA ILE A 357 17.94 -18.96 12.08
C ILE A 357 18.55 -18.20 13.25
N HIS A 358 17.79 -17.28 13.86
CA HIS A 358 18.26 -16.51 15.02
C HIS A 358 18.39 -17.34 16.32
N ALA A 359 17.83 -18.54 16.37
CA ALA A 359 17.96 -19.46 17.50
C ALA A 359 19.20 -20.38 17.38
N LEU A 360 19.83 -20.48 16.20
CA LEU A 360 20.99 -21.34 15.97
C LEU A 360 22.18 -20.91 16.87
N PRO A 361 22.88 -21.87 17.51
CA PRO A 361 24.10 -21.61 18.28
C PRO A 361 25.17 -21.00 17.35
N GLY A 362 25.71 -19.86 17.68
CA GLY A 362 26.73 -19.15 16.88
C GLY A 362 26.25 -17.89 16.15
N LEU A 363 24.95 -17.74 15.88
CA LEU A 363 24.37 -16.53 15.32
C LEU A 363 23.72 -15.60 16.38
N LYS A 364 23.74 -16.00 17.65
CA LYS A 364 23.26 -15.14 18.74
C LYS A 364 24.13 -13.88 18.79
N PRO A 365 23.56 -12.67 18.73
CA PRO A 365 24.33 -11.47 18.98
C PRO A 365 24.98 -11.59 20.37
N LYS A 366 26.33 -11.51 20.43
CA LYS A 366 27.06 -11.50 21.69
C LYS A 366 26.39 -10.48 22.60
N GLY A 367 25.90 -10.95 23.75
CA GLY A 367 25.14 -10.14 24.68
C GLY A 367 25.92 -8.88 25.06
N LYS A 368 25.19 -7.78 25.14
CA LYS A 368 25.68 -6.58 25.83
C LYS A 368 26.03 -6.98 27.25
N LYS A 369 27.34 -6.98 27.58
CA LYS A 369 27.79 -6.74 28.95
C LYS A 369 27.54 -5.28 29.29
#